data_a001348936ada984cab345597a8389cd
#
_entry.id   a001348936ada984cab345597a8389cd
#
_cell.length_a   1.000
_cell.length_b   1.000
_cell.length_c   1.000
_cell.angle_alpha   90.00
_cell.angle_beta   90.00
_cell.angle_gamma   90.00
#
_symmetry.space_group_name_H-M   'P 1'
#
loop_
_entity.id
_entity.type
_entity.pdbx_description
1 polymer ?
#
loop_
_entity_poly.entity_id
_entity_poly.type
_entity_poly.pdbx_seq_one_letter_code
_entity_poly.pdbx_strand_id
1 'polypeptide(L)'
;MDFVIGKNPCPFCTSSNGFHFYGEGKGGFCYVCLKSILSDDRKAELGFNEHEYEEDEVSTKERITPEENEKIKSKTNTKSKGWRGIKDNSNTAYGIRYEYDEATGEPVKQYVPCTIENELVGYKTRTFPKDFTNPIGLTGKDCQLIGQFRYKNGGKTLLIVGGEVDM
;
A
#
# COMPACT_ATOMS: atom_id res chain seq x y z
N MET A 1 7.80 -5.19 -27.25
CA MET A 1 8.59 -5.35 -26.01
C MET A 1 9.47 -6.57 -26.22
N ASP A 2 10.73 -6.34 -26.51
CA ASP A 2 11.66 -7.45 -26.74
C ASP A 2 12.18 -7.93 -25.39
N PHE A 3 11.56 -8.96 -24.86
CA PHE A 3 12.07 -9.64 -23.69
C PHE A 3 13.16 -10.62 -24.09
N VAL A 4 14.39 -10.34 -23.74
CA VAL A 4 15.41 -11.38 -23.73
C VAL A 4 15.23 -12.18 -22.46
N ILE A 5 14.59 -13.31 -22.59
CA ILE A 5 14.36 -14.24 -21.49
C ILE A 5 15.68 -14.96 -21.22
N GLY A 6 16.31 -14.64 -20.11
CA GLY A 6 17.44 -15.41 -19.61
C GLY A 6 17.31 -15.59 -18.11
N LYS A 7 17.31 -16.81 -17.64
CA LYS A 7 17.53 -17.11 -16.22
C LYS A 7 19.01 -16.96 -15.95
N ASN A 8 19.43 -15.79 -15.43
CA ASN A 8 20.84 -15.48 -15.22
C ASN A 8 21.15 -15.35 -13.73
N PRO A 9 22.41 -15.59 -13.33
CA PRO A 9 22.86 -15.28 -11.98
C PRO A 9 22.69 -13.79 -11.68
N CYS A 10 22.21 -13.49 -10.47
CA CYS A 10 22.03 -12.12 -10.06
C CYS A 10 23.36 -11.51 -9.59
N PRO A 11 23.72 -10.30 -10.04
CA PRO A 11 24.93 -9.63 -9.58
C PRO A 11 24.81 -9.07 -8.15
N PHE A 12 23.61 -9.05 -7.56
CA PHE A 12 23.36 -8.46 -6.25
C PHE A 12 23.05 -9.47 -5.15
N CYS A 13 22.66 -10.70 -5.51
CA CYS A 13 22.34 -11.73 -4.52
C CYS A 13 22.81 -13.10 -5.02
N THR A 14 22.70 -14.12 -4.19
CA THR A 14 23.17 -15.49 -4.47
C THR A 14 22.27 -16.28 -5.43
N SER A 15 21.22 -15.69 -5.98
CA SER A 15 20.33 -16.37 -6.92
C SER A 15 21.06 -16.69 -8.21
N SER A 16 21.04 -17.96 -8.60
CA SER A 16 21.68 -18.45 -9.85
C SER A 16 20.84 -18.20 -11.11
N ASN A 17 19.54 -17.85 -10.97
CA ASN A 17 18.59 -17.77 -12.07
C ASN A 17 17.52 -16.67 -11.94
N GLY A 18 17.63 -15.81 -10.95
CA GLY A 18 16.62 -14.79 -10.65
C GLY A 18 16.75 -13.51 -11.47
N PHE A 19 17.83 -13.32 -12.24
CA PHE A 19 18.06 -12.09 -12.99
C PHE A 19 17.65 -12.23 -14.45
N HIS A 20 16.83 -11.28 -14.93
CA HIS A 20 16.31 -11.23 -16.30
C HIS A 20 16.76 -9.94 -16.98
N PHE A 21 17.26 -10.02 -18.19
CA PHE A 21 17.65 -8.86 -18.99
C PHE A 21 16.48 -8.31 -19.83
N TYR A 22 16.46 -6.99 -20.01
CA TYR A 22 15.54 -6.27 -20.89
C TYR A 22 16.25 -5.91 -22.20
N GLY A 23 16.14 -6.75 -23.22
CA GLY A 23 16.78 -6.49 -24.49
C GLY A 23 18.31 -6.37 -24.42
N GLU A 24 18.96 -6.18 -25.57
CA GLU A 24 20.40 -5.98 -25.62
C GLU A 24 20.80 -4.63 -25.00
N GLY A 25 21.56 -4.67 -23.90
CA GLY A 25 22.12 -3.49 -23.27
C GLY A 25 21.15 -2.62 -22.43
N LYS A 26 19.86 -2.97 -22.35
CA LYS A 26 18.86 -2.14 -21.65
C LYS A 26 18.78 -2.36 -20.13
N GLY A 27 19.63 -3.20 -19.58
CA GLY A 27 19.62 -3.52 -18.15
C GLY A 27 18.83 -4.78 -17.82
N GLY A 28 18.44 -4.94 -16.56
CA GLY A 28 17.74 -6.13 -16.10
C GLY A 28 17.17 -5.99 -14.69
N PHE A 29 16.41 -6.99 -14.27
CA PHE A 29 15.73 -7.05 -12.98
C PHE A 29 15.89 -8.41 -12.33
N CYS A 30 16.11 -8.45 -11.03
CA CYS A 30 16.14 -9.67 -10.25
C CYS A 30 14.83 -9.85 -9.49
N TYR A 31 14.13 -10.94 -9.77
CA TYR A 31 12.87 -11.28 -9.09
C TYR A 31 13.05 -11.84 -7.66
N VAL A 32 14.30 -12.11 -7.26
CA VAL A 32 14.59 -12.62 -5.92
C VAL A 32 14.92 -11.48 -4.93
N CYS A 33 15.84 -10.58 -5.30
CA CYS A 33 16.21 -9.46 -4.44
C CYS A 33 15.54 -8.13 -4.82
N LEU A 34 14.74 -8.11 -5.89
CA LEU A 34 13.99 -6.96 -6.41
C LEU A 34 14.87 -5.77 -6.84
N LYS A 35 16.15 -6.01 -7.10
CA LYS A 35 17.08 -4.99 -7.62
C LYS A 35 17.10 -4.99 -9.13
N SER A 36 17.22 -3.79 -9.72
CA SER A 36 17.34 -3.58 -11.16
C SER A 36 18.66 -2.92 -11.52
N ILE A 37 19.12 -3.17 -12.75
CA ILE A 37 20.15 -2.41 -13.45
C ILE A 37 19.45 -1.79 -14.65
N LEU A 38 19.57 -0.48 -14.83
CA LEU A 38 19.16 0.20 -16.05
C LEU A 38 20.42 0.69 -16.76
N SER A 39 20.48 0.53 -18.09
CA SER A 39 21.51 1.19 -18.89
C SER A 39 21.35 2.70 -18.83
N ASP A 40 22.44 3.44 -19.05
CA ASP A 40 22.39 4.91 -19.01
C ASP A 40 21.50 5.47 -20.11
N ASP A 41 21.49 4.86 -21.30
CA ASP A 41 20.58 5.22 -22.38
C ASP A 41 19.10 5.03 -21.95
N ARG A 42 18.79 3.95 -21.23
CA ARG A 42 17.43 3.70 -20.76
C ARG A 42 17.01 4.63 -19.63
N LYS A 43 17.94 5.02 -18.78
CA LYS A 43 17.69 6.06 -17.77
C LYS A 43 17.34 7.39 -18.42
N ALA A 44 18.11 7.79 -19.46
CA ALA A 44 17.86 9.00 -20.23
C ALA A 44 16.50 8.98 -20.94
N GLU A 45 16.14 7.87 -21.61
CA GLU A 45 14.84 7.68 -22.26
C GLU A 45 13.64 7.80 -21.29
N LEU A 46 13.81 7.33 -20.04
CA LEU A 46 12.79 7.37 -19.03
C LEU A 46 12.78 8.67 -18.22
N GLY A 47 13.69 9.61 -18.54
CA GLY A 47 13.83 10.88 -17.83
C GLY A 47 14.38 10.70 -16.40
N PHE A 48 14.99 9.55 -16.10
CA PHE A 48 15.77 9.37 -14.89
C PHE A 48 17.06 10.20 -15.03
N ASN A 49 17.01 11.47 -14.66
CA ASN A 49 18.21 12.18 -14.30
C ASN A 49 18.79 11.50 -13.05
N GLU A 50 20.12 11.51 -12.91
CA GLU A 50 20.79 11.20 -11.65
C GLU A 50 20.43 12.25 -10.59
N HIS A 51 19.15 12.38 -10.28
CA HIS A 51 18.79 12.86 -8.97
C HIS A 51 19.17 11.71 -8.05
N GLU A 52 20.16 11.95 -7.21
CA GLU A 52 20.33 11.27 -5.96
C GLU A 52 18.94 10.81 -5.51
N TYR A 53 18.75 9.50 -5.40
CA TYR A 53 17.72 9.06 -4.49
C TYR A 53 18.22 9.57 -3.14
N GLU A 54 17.82 10.77 -2.79
CA GLU A 54 17.69 11.11 -1.41
C GLU A 54 16.92 9.90 -0.87
N GLU A 55 17.60 9.08 -0.09
CA GLU A 55 16.92 8.07 0.71
C GLU A 55 15.80 8.86 1.33
N ASP A 56 14.57 8.64 0.83
CA ASP A 56 13.40 9.33 1.37
C ASP A 56 13.63 9.25 2.86
N GLU A 57 13.94 10.41 3.47
CA GLU A 57 14.14 10.50 4.90
C GLU A 57 12.98 9.71 5.44
N VAL A 58 13.28 8.59 6.10
CA VAL A 58 12.27 7.71 6.67
C VAL A 58 11.38 8.65 7.43
N SER A 59 10.32 9.11 6.77
CA SER A 59 9.48 10.14 7.34
C SER A 59 9.07 9.51 8.64
N THR A 60 9.58 10.02 9.74
CA THR A 60 9.22 9.64 11.09
C THR A 60 7.77 10.08 11.27
N LYS A 61 6.89 9.42 10.52
CA LYS A 61 5.46 9.63 10.65
C LYS A 61 5.12 9.21 12.05
N GLU A 62 4.80 10.19 12.86
CA GLU A 62 4.34 9.95 14.20
C GLU A 62 3.03 9.16 14.16
N ARG A 63 2.78 8.38 15.19
CA ARG A 63 1.49 7.71 15.36
C ARG A 63 0.38 8.76 15.43
N ILE A 64 -0.79 8.42 14.90
CA ILE A 64 -1.96 9.29 15.02
C ILE A 64 -2.25 9.59 16.50
N THR A 65 -2.52 10.85 16.81
CA THR A 65 -2.88 11.24 18.16
C THR A 65 -4.33 10.87 18.51
N PRO A 66 -4.68 10.69 19.78
CA PRO A 66 -6.07 10.46 20.19
C PRO A 66 -7.02 11.56 19.71
N GLU A 67 -6.59 12.81 19.74
CA GLU A 67 -7.37 13.97 19.31
C GLU A 67 -7.65 13.95 17.80
N GLU A 68 -6.64 13.60 16.99
CA GLU A 68 -6.82 13.44 15.55
C GLU A 68 -7.76 12.28 15.22
N ASN A 69 -7.63 11.17 15.94
CA ASN A 69 -8.51 10.02 15.76
C ASN A 69 -9.97 10.38 16.10
N GLU A 70 -10.22 11.09 17.19
CA GLU A 70 -11.57 11.55 17.54
C GLU A 70 -12.13 12.54 16.51
N LYS A 71 -11.31 13.44 15.96
CA LYS A 71 -11.73 14.32 14.83
C LYS A 71 -12.14 13.51 13.60
N ILE A 72 -11.41 12.45 13.27
CA ILE A 72 -11.78 11.56 12.15
C ILE A 72 -13.10 10.86 12.47
N LYS A 73 -13.23 10.28 13.65
CA LYS A 73 -14.44 9.58 14.06
C LYS A 73 -15.69 10.48 14.05
N SER A 74 -15.57 11.73 14.45
CA SER A 74 -16.69 12.68 14.48
C SER A 74 -17.21 13.04 13.07
N LYS A 75 -16.33 13.04 12.06
CA LYS A 75 -16.67 13.38 10.66
C LYS A 75 -17.01 12.16 9.80
N THR A 76 -16.81 10.95 10.30
CA THR A 76 -16.88 9.73 9.52
C THR A 76 -17.76 8.68 10.19
N ASN A 77 -18.29 7.75 9.38
CA ASN A 77 -18.96 6.57 9.90
C ASN A 77 -18.56 5.32 9.09
N THR A 78 -19.06 4.15 9.46
CA THR A 78 -18.71 2.86 8.84
C THR A 78 -19.66 2.43 7.72
N LYS A 79 -20.58 3.30 7.29
CA LYS A 79 -21.56 2.98 6.25
C LYS A 79 -20.99 3.29 4.88
N SER A 80 -20.85 2.29 4.02
CA SER A 80 -20.32 2.44 2.64
C SER A 80 -21.35 2.87 1.62
N LYS A 81 -22.64 2.88 1.98
CA LYS A 81 -23.77 3.03 1.05
C LYS A 81 -23.73 2.03 -0.13
N GLY A 82 -23.20 0.84 0.14
CA GLY A 82 -23.08 -0.20 -0.88
C GLY A 82 -21.93 0.01 -1.88
N TRP A 83 -21.00 0.93 -1.59
CA TRP A 83 -19.85 1.11 -2.45
C TRP A 83 -19.09 -0.21 -2.66
N ARG A 84 -18.91 -0.59 -3.93
CA ARG A 84 -18.32 -1.89 -4.34
C ARG A 84 -18.97 -3.13 -3.71
N GLY A 85 -20.23 -3.03 -3.27
CA GLY A 85 -20.92 -4.15 -2.62
C GLY A 85 -20.46 -4.47 -1.19
N ILE A 86 -19.59 -3.65 -0.62
CA ILE A 86 -19.08 -3.87 0.74
C ILE A 86 -20.19 -3.61 1.76
N LYS A 87 -20.44 -4.58 2.63
CA LYS A 87 -21.46 -4.48 3.67
C LYS A 87 -20.98 -3.62 4.83
N ASP A 88 -21.88 -2.82 5.41
CA ASP A 88 -21.59 -1.97 6.55
C ASP A 88 -21.06 -2.75 7.77
N ASN A 89 -21.55 -3.98 7.98
CA ASN A 89 -21.04 -4.85 9.03
C ASN A 89 -19.56 -5.22 8.82
N SER A 90 -19.12 -5.40 7.58
CA SER A 90 -17.70 -5.63 7.27
C SER A 90 -16.89 -4.37 7.59
N ASN A 91 -17.34 -3.20 7.15
CA ASN A 91 -16.66 -1.95 7.46
C ASN A 91 -16.52 -1.74 8.98
N THR A 92 -17.59 -1.96 9.71
CA THR A 92 -17.58 -1.86 11.18
C THR A 92 -16.61 -2.86 11.80
N ALA A 93 -16.60 -4.09 11.29
CA ALA A 93 -15.74 -5.15 11.78
C ALA A 93 -14.25 -4.85 11.58
N TYR A 94 -13.90 -4.24 10.46
CA TYR A 94 -12.51 -3.89 10.10
C TYR A 94 -12.12 -2.46 10.47
N GLY A 95 -13.04 -1.68 11.04
CA GLY A 95 -12.79 -0.29 11.42
C GLY A 95 -12.65 0.67 10.24
N ILE A 96 -13.11 0.26 9.05
CA ILE A 96 -13.09 1.10 7.85
C ILE A 96 -14.16 2.17 7.97
N ARG A 97 -13.80 3.41 7.67
CA ARG A 97 -14.67 4.58 7.84
C ARG A 97 -14.77 5.37 6.54
N TYR A 98 -15.86 6.12 6.41
CA TYR A 98 -16.14 6.95 5.23
C TYR A 98 -16.51 8.36 5.67
N GLU A 99 -16.00 9.34 4.95
CA GLU A 99 -16.42 10.74 4.97
C GLU A 99 -17.38 10.97 3.80
N TYR A 100 -18.38 11.82 4.01
CA TYR A 100 -19.43 12.08 3.04
C TYR A 100 -19.45 13.54 2.64
N ASP A 101 -19.83 13.81 1.41
CA ASP A 101 -20.20 15.13 0.97
C ASP A 101 -21.52 15.55 1.66
N GLU A 102 -21.52 16.72 2.25
CA GLU A 102 -22.67 17.22 3.01
C GLU A 102 -23.90 17.52 2.14
N ALA A 103 -23.67 17.92 0.87
CA ALA A 103 -24.73 18.30 -0.06
C ALA A 103 -25.39 17.07 -0.70
N THR A 104 -24.59 16.10 -1.13
CA THR A 104 -25.08 14.91 -1.84
C THR A 104 -25.28 13.71 -0.94
N GLY A 105 -24.61 13.70 0.20
CA GLY A 105 -24.58 12.56 1.11
C GLY A 105 -23.83 11.34 0.55
N GLU A 106 -23.07 11.50 -0.53
CA GLU A 106 -22.29 10.43 -1.12
C GLU A 106 -20.92 10.31 -0.45
N PRO A 107 -20.34 9.11 -0.37
CA PRO A 107 -19.01 8.92 0.21
C PRO A 107 -17.96 9.57 -0.69
N VAL A 108 -17.12 10.43 -0.12
CA VAL A 108 -16.04 11.14 -0.83
C VAL A 108 -14.65 10.67 -0.45
N LYS A 109 -14.50 10.08 0.74
CA LYS A 109 -13.21 9.61 1.22
C LYS A 109 -13.35 8.38 2.12
N GLN A 110 -12.44 7.44 1.95
CA GLN A 110 -12.33 6.23 2.77
C GLN A 110 -11.09 6.31 3.65
N TYR A 111 -11.22 5.82 4.87
CA TYR A 111 -10.16 5.71 5.86
C TYR A 111 -10.02 4.23 6.24
N VAL A 112 -8.86 3.66 5.97
CA VAL A 112 -8.54 2.27 6.27
C VAL A 112 -7.53 2.24 7.40
N PRO A 113 -7.85 1.63 8.56
CA PRO A 113 -6.99 1.68 9.73
C PRO A 113 -5.70 0.89 9.52
N CYS A 114 -4.61 1.45 10.02
CA CYS A 114 -3.32 0.78 10.15
C CYS A 114 -3.06 0.52 11.64
N THR A 115 -2.64 -0.70 11.96
CA THR A 115 -2.40 -1.12 13.36
C THR A 115 -0.98 -1.68 13.52
N ILE A 116 -0.42 -1.50 14.71
CA ILE A 116 0.79 -2.18 15.21
C ILE A 116 0.42 -2.74 16.58
N GLU A 117 0.72 -4.01 16.83
CA GLU A 117 0.37 -4.70 18.08
C GLU A 117 -1.12 -4.57 18.46
N ASN A 118 -1.97 -4.49 17.44
CA ASN A 118 -3.42 -4.26 17.52
C ASN A 118 -3.85 -2.86 18.01
N GLU A 119 -2.93 -1.94 18.13
CA GLU A 119 -3.22 -0.53 18.39
C GLU A 119 -3.31 0.25 17.08
N LEU A 120 -4.26 1.17 16.99
CA LEU A 120 -4.39 2.06 15.85
C LEU A 120 -3.22 3.05 15.84
N VAL A 121 -2.49 3.09 14.72
CA VAL A 121 -1.32 3.98 14.55
C VAL A 121 -1.50 4.97 13.41
N GLY A 122 -2.50 4.77 12.55
CA GLY A 122 -2.78 5.66 11.43
C GLY A 122 -3.90 5.18 10.54
N TYR A 123 -4.14 5.90 9.45
CA TYR A 123 -5.09 5.55 8.41
C TYR A 123 -4.48 5.73 7.02
N LYS A 124 -4.60 4.71 6.19
CA LYS A 124 -4.51 4.91 4.73
C LYS A 124 -5.76 5.61 4.27
N THR A 125 -5.64 6.59 3.42
CA THR A 125 -6.79 7.36 2.92
C THR A 125 -6.91 7.25 1.41
N ARG A 126 -8.14 7.25 0.93
CA ARG A 126 -8.48 7.19 -0.48
C ARG A 126 -9.65 8.09 -0.77
N THR A 127 -9.52 8.98 -1.73
CA THR A 127 -10.62 9.82 -2.23
C THR A 127 -11.30 9.13 -3.40
N PHE A 128 -12.59 9.29 -3.53
CA PHE A 128 -13.34 8.74 -4.63
C PHE A 128 -13.30 9.67 -5.86
N PRO A 129 -13.31 9.11 -7.08
CA PRO A 129 -13.49 7.68 -7.40
C PRO A 129 -12.25 6.79 -7.24
N LYS A 130 -11.01 7.31 -7.28
CA LYS A 130 -9.84 6.41 -7.32
C LYS A 130 -8.51 6.99 -6.83
N ASP A 131 -8.45 8.15 -6.20
CA ASP A 131 -7.19 8.77 -5.82
C ASP A 131 -6.72 8.35 -4.43
N PHE A 132 -5.45 7.93 -4.33
CA PHE A 132 -4.81 7.78 -3.04
C PHE A 132 -4.36 9.15 -2.55
N THR A 133 -4.72 9.47 -1.32
CA THR A 133 -4.37 10.75 -0.68
C THR A 133 -3.35 10.52 0.43
N ASN A 134 -2.78 11.61 0.91
CA ASN A 134 -1.79 11.54 1.98
C ASN A 134 -2.34 10.76 3.18
N PRO A 135 -1.62 9.74 3.65
CA PRO A 135 -2.02 8.99 4.83
C PRO A 135 -1.94 9.86 6.08
N ILE A 136 -2.66 9.47 7.12
CA ILE A 136 -2.68 10.15 8.42
C ILE A 136 -2.01 9.23 9.43
N GLY A 137 -1.06 9.76 10.19
CA GLY A 137 -0.30 8.98 11.15
C GLY A 137 0.65 7.96 10.49
N LEU A 138 1.05 6.95 11.24
CA LEU A 138 1.97 5.91 10.78
C LEU A 138 1.25 4.89 9.90
N THR A 139 1.80 4.68 8.70
CA THR A 139 1.29 3.71 7.72
C THR A 139 2.47 3.08 6.98
N GLY A 140 2.30 1.90 6.42
CA GLY A 140 3.33 1.27 5.59
C GLY A 140 3.63 -0.16 5.96
N LYS A 141 4.84 -0.61 5.62
CA LYS A 141 5.28 -2.01 5.73
C LYS A 141 5.36 -2.54 7.16
N ASP A 142 5.52 -1.64 8.13
CA ASP A 142 5.66 -2.01 9.55
C ASP A 142 4.30 -2.21 10.24
N CYS A 143 3.21 -1.84 9.55
CA CYS A 143 1.86 -2.07 10.03
C CYS A 143 1.41 -3.50 9.80
N GLN A 144 0.54 -3.99 10.68
CA GLN A 144 -0.13 -5.27 10.53
C GLN A 144 -1.00 -5.29 9.25
N LEU A 145 -1.25 -6.48 8.71
CA LEU A 145 -2.22 -6.66 7.65
C LEU A 145 -3.62 -6.25 8.13
N ILE A 146 -4.42 -5.68 7.23
CA ILE A 146 -5.80 -5.32 7.54
C ILE A 146 -6.56 -6.53 8.05
N GLY A 147 -7.23 -6.36 9.18
CA GLY A 147 -7.98 -7.42 9.82
C GLY A 147 -7.16 -8.39 10.68
N GLN A 148 -5.84 -8.34 10.65
CA GLN A 148 -4.99 -9.23 11.45
C GLN A 148 -5.34 -9.17 12.95
N PHE A 149 -5.67 -7.99 13.45
CA PHE A 149 -6.08 -7.79 14.85
C PHE A 149 -7.33 -8.58 15.26
N ARG A 150 -8.16 -9.02 14.30
CA ARG A 150 -9.37 -9.81 14.56
C ARG A 150 -9.08 -11.29 14.77
N TYR A 151 -7.97 -11.78 14.24
CA TYR A 151 -7.64 -13.21 14.16
C TYR A 151 -6.42 -13.56 15.02
N LYS A 152 -6.33 -12.95 16.20
CA LYS A 152 -5.20 -13.15 17.13
C LYS A 152 -4.93 -14.61 17.48
N ASN A 153 -5.97 -15.42 17.52
CA ASN A 153 -5.88 -16.84 17.89
C ASN A 153 -5.70 -17.77 16.68
N GLY A 154 -5.50 -17.20 15.49
CA GLY A 154 -5.38 -17.98 14.26
C GLY A 154 -6.69 -18.61 13.81
N GLY A 155 -6.60 -19.63 12.96
CA GLY A 155 -7.73 -20.38 12.40
C GLY A 155 -7.24 -21.57 11.58
N LYS A 156 -8.18 -22.33 10.98
CA LYS A 156 -7.84 -23.48 10.14
C LYS A 156 -7.29 -23.09 8.78
N THR A 157 -7.66 -21.91 8.28
CA THR A 157 -7.29 -21.42 6.96
C THR A 157 -6.97 -19.93 7.06
N LEU A 158 -5.88 -19.51 6.43
CA LEU A 158 -5.51 -18.11 6.22
C LEU A 158 -5.74 -17.78 4.75
N LEU A 159 -6.53 -16.74 4.49
CA LEU A 159 -6.70 -16.14 3.17
C LEU A 159 -6.04 -14.76 3.17
N ILE A 160 -5.08 -14.56 2.27
CA ILE A 160 -4.43 -13.26 2.05
C ILE A 160 -4.86 -12.76 0.68
N VAL A 161 -5.37 -11.53 0.62
CA VAL A 161 -5.84 -10.87 -0.61
C VAL A 161 -5.01 -9.64 -0.91
N GLY A 162 -4.97 -9.23 -2.17
CA GLY A 162 -4.08 -8.16 -2.64
C GLY A 162 -4.53 -6.74 -2.33
N GLY A 163 -5.75 -6.53 -1.85
CA GLY A 163 -6.29 -5.20 -1.60
C GLY A 163 -7.29 -5.12 -0.46
N GLU A 164 -7.44 -3.93 0.08
CA GLU A 164 -8.32 -3.65 1.21
C GLU A 164 -9.82 -3.85 0.90
N VAL A 165 -10.18 -3.92 -0.38
CA VAL A 165 -11.57 -4.12 -0.84
C VAL A 165 -11.87 -5.55 -1.28
N ASP A 166 -10.87 -6.43 -1.24
CA ASP A 166 -10.99 -7.82 -1.69
C ASP A 166 -11.24 -8.79 -0.51
N MET A 167 -11.39 -8.24 0.69
CA MET A 167 -11.61 -8.96 1.94
C MET A 167 -13.05 -9.44 2.12
#